data_f028840854adb9a7b4ee6da3cdd39aa7
#
_entry.id   f028840854adb9a7b4ee6da3cdd39aa7
#
_cell.length_a   1.000
_cell.length_b   1.000
_cell.length_c   1.000
_cell.angle_alpha   90.00
_cell.angle_beta   90.00
_cell.angle_gamma   90.00
#
_symmetry.space_group_name_H-M   'P 1'
#
loop_
_entity.id
_entity.type
_entity.pdbx_description
1 polymer ?
#
loop_
_entity_poly.entity_id
_entity_poly.type
_entity_poly.pdbx_seq_one_letter_code
_entity_poly.pdbx_strand_id
1 'polypeptide(L)'
;MAKQEKKKYITPDGYTADIAIFTITTKKTAEKAPPEMFLKLLLIKRATKDKEGSPNVEGDKWALPGGFVNAGETAYEAAKRELKEETGVAGFHVKHFGVYDRPGRDPRGWIISNAFYAIVQQEFLHQRKANDDAAEVELFTIQEALQLDLAFDHYTIINDAMNLMKKEMVQTTIAQKFLPDEFTLSELQRVLLTARDDAKISADSLFYAKAPKLPFLEKVLDEKGMQKKTKRNSYRPSQLYRFNAEVVMDSIYY
;
A
#
# COMPACT_ATOMS: atom_id res chain seq x y z
N MET A 1 57.15 1.62 15.16
CA MET A 1 56.01 1.13 14.40
C MET A 1 54.76 1.37 15.21
N ALA A 2 53.97 2.37 14.88
CA ALA A 2 52.71 2.69 15.54
C ALA A 2 51.70 1.60 15.22
N LYS A 3 51.16 0.91 16.24
CA LYS A 3 50.01 0.00 16.08
C LYS A 3 48.81 0.83 15.58
N GLN A 4 48.41 0.64 14.35
CA GLN A 4 47.13 1.14 13.88
C GLN A 4 46.04 0.48 14.74
N GLU A 5 45.43 1.25 15.64
CA GLU A 5 44.20 0.82 16.32
C GLU A 5 43.14 0.53 15.23
N LYS A 6 42.71 -0.73 15.09
CA LYS A 6 41.59 -1.09 14.26
C LYS A 6 40.36 -0.34 14.80
N LYS A 7 39.84 0.64 14.07
CA LYS A 7 38.54 1.25 14.38
C LYS A 7 37.50 0.15 14.53
N LYS A 8 37.00 -0.03 15.74
CA LYS A 8 35.93 -0.98 16.03
C LYS A 8 34.62 -0.33 15.57
N TYR A 9 34.10 -0.75 14.45
CA TYR A 9 32.77 -0.33 13.99
C TYR A 9 31.73 -0.97 14.91
N ILE A 10 30.76 -0.17 15.36
CA ILE A 10 29.57 -0.64 16.07
C ILE A 10 28.52 -0.88 14.99
N THR A 11 27.93 -2.06 14.95
CA THR A 11 26.87 -2.45 14.03
C THR A 11 25.53 -2.40 14.75
N PRO A 12 24.41 -2.12 14.04
CA PRO A 12 23.07 -2.26 14.60
C PRO A 12 22.83 -3.68 15.15
N ASP A 13 22.01 -3.77 16.20
CA ASP A 13 21.59 -5.05 16.79
C ASP A 13 20.65 -5.81 15.86
N GLY A 14 19.94 -5.07 14.98
CA GLY A 14 19.07 -5.68 14.01
C GLY A 14 18.72 -4.75 12.85
N TYR A 15 18.27 -5.37 11.77
CA TYR A 15 17.85 -4.73 10.54
C TYR A 15 16.53 -5.34 10.07
N THR A 16 15.47 -4.54 9.94
CA THR A 16 14.13 -4.99 9.61
C THR A 16 13.62 -4.38 8.31
N ALA A 17 12.61 -4.99 7.73
CA ALA A 17 11.80 -4.46 6.64
C ALA A 17 10.34 -4.44 7.10
N ASP A 18 9.73 -3.23 7.20
CA ASP A 18 8.33 -3.06 7.55
C ASP A 18 7.55 -2.60 6.32
N ILE A 19 6.31 -3.10 6.14
CA ILE A 19 5.56 -2.91 4.90
C ILE A 19 4.18 -2.31 5.18
N ALA A 20 3.91 -1.12 4.64
CA ALA A 20 2.57 -0.57 4.58
C ALA A 20 1.81 -1.17 3.38
N ILE A 21 0.97 -2.18 3.62
CA ILE A 21 0.21 -2.88 2.57
C ILE A 21 -1.12 -2.17 2.38
N PHE A 22 -1.26 -1.47 1.24
CA PHE A 22 -2.48 -0.78 0.87
C PHE A 22 -3.36 -1.63 -0.03
N THR A 23 -4.66 -1.51 0.19
CA THR A 23 -5.70 -2.04 -0.72
C THR A 23 -6.87 -1.07 -0.79
N ILE A 24 -7.70 -1.19 -1.83
CA ILE A 24 -9.00 -0.51 -1.87
C ILE A 24 -10.09 -1.56 -1.73
N THR A 25 -10.90 -1.42 -0.67
CA THR A 25 -12.10 -2.22 -0.50
C THR A 25 -13.30 -1.51 -1.11
N THR A 26 -14.24 -2.30 -1.64
CA THR A 26 -15.44 -1.79 -2.28
C THR A 26 -16.69 -2.23 -1.52
N LYS A 27 -17.64 -1.30 -1.35
CA LYS A 27 -18.98 -1.58 -0.80
C LYS A 27 -20.02 -1.20 -1.82
N LYS A 28 -20.76 -2.19 -2.32
CA LYS A 28 -21.84 -1.97 -3.26
C LYS A 28 -23.06 -1.44 -2.52
N THR A 29 -23.56 -0.27 -2.92
CA THR A 29 -24.73 0.39 -2.30
C THR A 29 -26.03 0.15 -3.07
N ALA A 30 -25.92 -0.08 -4.39
CA ALA A 30 -27.06 -0.43 -5.25
C ALA A 30 -26.58 -1.25 -6.45
N GLU A 31 -27.51 -1.95 -7.12
CA GLU A 31 -27.18 -2.88 -8.21
C GLU A 31 -26.41 -2.22 -9.36
N LYS A 32 -26.83 -1.02 -9.77
CA LYS A 32 -26.27 -0.26 -10.90
C LYS A 32 -25.70 1.09 -10.49
N ALA A 33 -25.16 1.16 -9.27
CA ALA A 33 -24.40 2.31 -8.80
C ALA A 33 -22.90 2.00 -8.72
N PRO A 34 -22.02 2.96 -8.94
CA PRO A 34 -20.60 2.78 -8.63
C PRO A 34 -20.44 2.47 -7.15
N PRO A 35 -19.61 1.48 -6.78
CA PRO A 35 -19.40 1.12 -5.38
C PRO A 35 -18.73 2.28 -4.61
N GLU A 36 -19.01 2.38 -3.34
CA GLU A 36 -18.15 3.14 -2.42
C GLU A 36 -16.80 2.45 -2.32
N MET A 37 -15.73 3.26 -2.26
CA MET A 37 -14.35 2.77 -2.22
C MET A 37 -13.64 3.35 -1.01
N PHE A 38 -12.85 2.50 -0.33
CA PHE A 38 -12.13 2.87 0.89
C PHE A 38 -10.70 2.38 0.78
N LEU A 39 -9.74 3.30 0.87
CA LEU A 39 -8.34 2.93 1.02
C LEU A 39 -8.14 2.36 2.41
N LYS A 40 -7.64 1.14 2.46
CA LYS A 40 -7.38 0.37 3.67
C LYS A 40 -5.90 0.03 3.77
N LEU A 41 -5.44 -0.09 5.01
CA LEU A 41 -4.12 -0.58 5.39
C LEU A 41 -4.29 -1.93 6.08
N LEU A 42 -3.48 -2.91 5.70
CA LEU A 42 -3.40 -4.17 6.39
C LEU A 42 -2.48 -4.04 7.60
N LEU A 43 -2.97 -4.43 8.76
CA LEU A 43 -2.17 -4.54 9.98
C LEU A 43 -2.29 -5.96 10.54
N ILE A 44 -1.25 -6.37 11.27
CA ILE A 44 -1.21 -7.60 12.05
C ILE A 44 -1.27 -7.26 13.52
N LYS A 45 -1.93 -8.10 14.31
CA LYS A 45 -1.87 -8.03 15.77
C LYS A 45 -0.75 -8.94 16.25
N ARG A 46 0.21 -8.37 16.97
CA ARG A 46 1.37 -9.12 17.46
C ARG A 46 0.94 -10.12 18.52
N ALA A 47 1.39 -11.37 18.40
CA ALA A 47 1.15 -12.36 19.43
C ALA A 47 1.75 -11.91 20.79
N THR A 48 1.11 -12.27 21.88
CA THR A 48 1.60 -11.94 23.24
C THR A 48 2.85 -12.73 23.62
N LYS A 49 3.07 -13.86 22.96
CA LYS A 49 4.24 -14.75 23.15
C LYS A 49 4.93 -15.00 21.82
N ASP A 50 6.24 -15.13 21.85
CA ASP A 50 7.05 -15.61 20.73
C ASP A 50 6.90 -17.12 20.50
N LYS A 51 7.62 -17.65 19.49
CA LYS A 51 7.61 -19.09 19.15
C LYS A 51 8.17 -19.98 20.27
N GLU A 52 9.03 -19.43 21.11
CA GLU A 52 9.62 -20.10 22.28
C GLU A 52 8.73 -20.00 23.54
N GLY A 53 7.59 -19.27 23.45
CA GLY A 53 6.66 -19.09 24.55
C GLY A 53 7.02 -17.97 25.53
N SER A 54 8.08 -17.20 25.26
CA SER A 54 8.47 -16.01 26.02
C SER A 54 7.58 -14.81 25.70
N PRO A 55 7.43 -13.82 26.60
CA PRO A 55 6.67 -12.59 26.31
C PRO A 55 7.23 -11.88 25.07
N ASN A 56 6.37 -11.66 24.09
CA ASN A 56 6.77 -10.95 22.88
C ASN A 56 6.86 -9.44 23.13
N VAL A 57 7.91 -8.81 22.66
CA VAL A 57 8.09 -7.35 22.75
C VAL A 57 6.97 -6.67 21.97
N GLU A 58 6.31 -5.69 22.59
CA GLU A 58 5.13 -5.00 22.02
C GLU A 58 4.01 -5.99 21.63
N GLY A 59 3.86 -7.11 22.38
CA GLY A 59 2.78 -8.08 22.21
C GLY A 59 1.41 -7.45 22.44
N ASP A 60 0.36 -7.97 21.78
CA ASP A 60 -1.03 -7.49 21.77
C ASP A 60 -1.25 -6.12 21.08
N LYS A 61 -0.21 -5.48 20.56
CA LYS A 61 -0.30 -4.27 19.77
C LYS A 61 -0.45 -4.55 18.28
N TRP A 62 -1.03 -3.59 17.58
CA TRP A 62 -1.10 -3.62 16.11
C TRP A 62 0.20 -3.17 15.49
N ALA A 63 0.59 -3.79 14.37
CA ALA A 63 1.85 -3.53 13.70
C ALA A 63 1.70 -3.59 12.18
N LEU A 64 2.59 -2.93 11.48
CA LEU A 64 2.82 -3.22 10.07
C LEU A 64 3.38 -4.65 9.94
N PRO A 65 2.99 -5.42 8.91
CA PRO A 65 3.69 -6.62 8.50
C PRO A 65 5.16 -6.34 8.27
N GLY A 66 6.02 -7.27 8.65
CA GLY A 66 7.45 -7.11 8.49
C GLY A 66 8.23 -8.01 9.42
N GLY A 67 9.55 -8.06 9.21
CA GLY A 67 10.44 -8.89 9.99
C GLY A 67 11.90 -8.54 9.79
N PHE A 68 12.77 -9.31 10.43
CA PHE A 68 14.22 -9.17 10.27
C PHE A 68 14.67 -9.57 8.86
N VAL A 69 15.62 -8.81 8.34
CA VAL A 69 16.33 -9.15 7.11
C VAL A 69 17.29 -10.28 7.40
N ASN A 70 17.15 -11.41 6.71
CA ASN A 70 18.01 -12.59 6.90
C ASN A 70 19.38 -12.37 6.26
N ALA A 71 20.40 -13.08 6.77
CA ALA A 71 21.71 -13.11 6.14
C ALA A 71 21.57 -13.65 4.70
N GLY A 72 22.07 -12.89 3.73
CA GLY A 72 22.04 -13.28 2.32
C GLY A 72 20.84 -12.75 1.52
N GLU A 73 19.88 -12.04 2.14
CA GLU A 73 18.84 -11.31 1.44
C GLU A 73 19.00 -9.80 1.61
N THR A 74 18.50 -9.04 0.67
CA THR A 74 18.36 -7.57 0.77
C THR A 74 17.09 -7.20 1.53
N ALA A 75 16.99 -5.97 2.05
CA ALA A 75 15.75 -5.48 2.67
C ALA A 75 14.54 -5.53 1.72
N TYR A 76 14.76 -5.35 0.41
CA TYR A 76 13.72 -5.49 -0.61
C TYR A 76 13.23 -6.94 -0.76
N GLU A 77 14.15 -7.91 -0.72
CA GLU A 77 13.81 -9.33 -0.76
C GLU A 77 13.10 -9.76 0.52
N ALA A 78 13.56 -9.29 1.69
CA ALA A 78 12.85 -9.48 2.95
C ALA A 78 11.42 -8.94 2.88
N ALA A 79 11.22 -7.69 2.42
CA ALA A 79 9.90 -7.12 2.25
C ALA A 79 9.00 -7.97 1.33
N LYS A 80 9.54 -8.51 0.23
CA LYS A 80 8.77 -9.40 -0.66
C LYS A 80 8.44 -10.74 -0.02
N ARG A 81 9.34 -11.29 0.78
CA ARG A 81 9.12 -12.53 1.54
C ARG A 81 8.01 -12.32 2.56
N GLU A 82 8.12 -11.29 3.40
CA GLU A 82 7.10 -10.93 4.40
C GLU A 82 5.74 -10.67 3.76
N LEU A 83 5.70 -9.89 2.66
CA LEU A 83 4.47 -9.65 1.91
C LEU A 83 3.80 -10.96 1.45
N LYS A 84 4.61 -11.91 0.95
CA LYS A 84 4.12 -13.23 0.52
C LYS A 84 3.62 -14.06 1.71
N GLU A 85 4.33 -14.03 2.83
CA GLU A 85 3.96 -14.74 4.05
C GLU A 85 2.63 -14.22 4.60
N GLU A 86 2.43 -12.90 4.65
CA GLU A 86 1.22 -12.27 5.17
C GLU A 86 0.01 -12.32 4.23
N THR A 87 0.23 -12.26 2.92
CA THR A 87 -0.87 -12.20 1.94
C THR A 87 -1.06 -13.50 1.16
N GLY A 88 -0.10 -14.39 1.18
CA GLY A 88 -0.07 -15.61 0.34
C GLY A 88 0.26 -15.36 -1.14
N VAL A 89 0.53 -14.12 -1.55
CA VAL A 89 0.68 -13.75 -2.97
C VAL A 89 2.02 -13.08 -3.24
N ALA A 90 2.58 -13.34 -4.43
CA ALA A 90 3.82 -12.73 -4.92
C ALA A 90 3.54 -11.85 -6.16
N GLY A 91 4.47 -10.96 -6.48
CA GLY A 91 4.45 -10.20 -7.73
C GLY A 91 3.77 -8.83 -7.67
N PHE A 92 3.45 -8.33 -6.47
CA PHE A 92 2.89 -7.00 -6.29
C PHE A 92 3.91 -5.86 -6.41
N HIS A 93 3.38 -4.66 -6.58
CA HIS A 93 4.16 -3.43 -6.52
C HIS A 93 4.67 -3.21 -5.09
N VAL A 94 5.99 -3.25 -4.91
CA VAL A 94 6.67 -2.96 -3.64
C VAL A 94 7.66 -1.83 -3.89
N LYS A 95 7.60 -0.77 -3.07
CA LYS A 95 8.47 0.39 -3.19
C LYS A 95 9.01 0.81 -1.84
N HIS A 96 10.33 0.98 -1.75
CA HIS A 96 11.00 1.56 -0.59
C HIS A 96 10.68 3.06 -0.48
N PHE A 97 10.44 3.56 0.75
CA PHE A 97 10.14 4.97 0.95
C PHE A 97 10.86 5.64 2.12
N GLY A 98 11.48 4.88 3.00
CA GLY A 98 12.18 5.49 4.13
C GLY A 98 13.03 4.51 4.95
N VAL A 99 13.94 5.08 5.71
CA VAL A 99 14.74 4.38 6.74
C VAL A 99 14.38 4.99 8.08
N TYR A 100 14.09 4.16 9.07
CA TYR A 100 13.73 4.54 10.42
C TYR A 100 14.79 4.00 11.38
N ASP A 101 15.62 4.91 11.88
CA ASP A 101 16.83 4.60 12.65
C ASP A 101 16.94 5.42 13.95
N ARG A 102 15.86 6.11 14.34
CA ARG A 102 15.86 6.94 15.55
C ARG A 102 16.26 6.10 16.76
N PRO A 103 17.24 6.54 17.58
CA PRO A 103 17.59 5.84 18.80
C PRO A 103 16.38 5.61 19.71
N GLY A 104 16.21 4.37 20.20
CA GLY A 104 15.11 3.98 21.08
C GLY A 104 13.76 3.76 20.38
N ARG A 105 13.73 3.69 19.03
CA ARG A 105 12.52 3.32 18.29
C ARG A 105 12.03 1.89 18.62
N ASP A 106 12.95 1.02 18.97
CA ASP A 106 12.71 -0.37 19.32
C ASP A 106 13.38 -0.67 20.68
N PRO A 107 12.63 -1.19 21.66
CA PRO A 107 13.18 -1.51 22.98
C PRO A 107 14.15 -2.70 23.00
N ARG A 108 14.21 -3.49 21.93
CA ARG A 108 15.15 -4.63 21.82
C ARG A 108 16.59 -4.19 21.61
N GLY A 109 16.84 -2.95 21.16
CA GLY A 109 18.17 -2.43 20.91
C GLY A 109 18.24 -1.42 19.78
N TRP A 110 19.39 -1.27 19.18
CA TRP A 110 19.59 -0.41 18.00
C TRP A 110 19.12 -1.15 16.75
N ILE A 111 17.82 -1.09 16.49
CA ILE A 111 17.18 -1.70 15.33
C ILE A 111 16.91 -0.62 14.27
N ILE A 112 17.36 -0.88 13.05
CA ILE A 112 17.09 -0.02 11.88
C ILE A 112 16.02 -0.70 11.03
N SER A 113 14.97 0.03 10.66
CA SER A 113 13.94 -0.46 9.74
C SER A 113 14.00 0.24 8.39
N ASN A 114 13.90 -0.55 7.33
CA ASN A 114 13.58 -0.07 5.99
C ASN A 114 12.09 -0.21 5.74
N ALA A 115 11.44 0.92 5.51
CA ALA A 115 10.01 0.93 5.26
C ALA A 115 9.71 0.86 3.76
N PHE A 116 8.79 -0.04 3.44
CA PHE A 116 8.24 -0.25 2.11
C PHE A 116 6.75 -0.02 2.13
N TYR A 117 6.17 0.36 1.00
CA TYR A 117 4.75 0.15 0.79
C TYR A 117 4.51 -0.87 -0.32
N ALA A 118 3.39 -1.56 -0.22
CA ALA A 118 2.90 -2.47 -1.25
C ALA A 118 1.45 -2.14 -1.58
N ILE A 119 1.04 -2.44 -2.83
CA ILE A 119 -0.35 -2.34 -3.26
C ILE A 119 -0.81 -3.73 -3.65
N VAL A 120 -1.89 -4.18 -3.00
CA VAL A 120 -2.48 -5.50 -3.20
C VAL A 120 -3.97 -5.33 -3.49
N GLN A 121 -4.46 -5.92 -4.57
CA GLN A 121 -5.89 -5.88 -4.87
C GLN A 121 -6.68 -6.70 -3.85
N GLN A 122 -7.90 -6.26 -3.53
CA GLN A 122 -8.73 -6.82 -2.45
C GLN A 122 -8.94 -8.33 -2.59
N GLU A 123 -9.12 -8.83 -3.80
CA GLU A 123 -9.36 -10.24 -4.09
C GLU A 123 -8.25 -11.17 -3.58
N PHE A 124 -7.00 -10.70 -3.57
CA PHE A 124 -5.86 -11.48 -3.09
C PHE A 124 -5.74 -11.49 -1.56
N LEU A 125 -6.44 -10.58 -0.87
CA LEU A 125 -6.42 -10.51 0.59
C LEU A 125 -7.50 -11.37 1.26
N HIS A 126 -8.45 -11.94 0.51
CA HIS A 126 -9.49 -12.81 1.06
C HIS A 126 -8.98 -14.18 1.53
N GLN A 127 -7.83 -14.63 1.03
CA GLN A 127 -7.24 -15.93 1.37
C GLN A 127 -6.21 -15.85 2.50
N ARG A 128 -6.02 -14.66 3.06
CA ARG A 128 -5.04 -14.46 4.15
C ARG A 128 -5.36 -15.31 5.36
N LYS A 129 -4.32 -15.90 5.93
CA LYS A 129 -4.34 -16.56 7.25
C LYS A 129 -3.34 -15.82 8.13
N ALA A 130 -3.68 -15.67 9.41
CA ALA A 130 -2.68 -15.26 10.39
C ALA A 130 -1.55 -16.30 10.38
N ASN A 131 -0.31 -15.84 10.24
CA ASN A 131 0.87 -16.69 10.40
C ASN A 131 1.12 -16.97 11.88
N ASP A 132 2.01 -17.91 12.18
CA ASP A 132 2.30 -18.39 13.55
C ASP A 132 2.66 -17.28 14.56
N ASP A 133 3.14 -16.11 14.07
CA ASP A 133 3.55 -14.96 14.88
C ASP A 133 2.51 -13.84 14.96
N ALA A 134 1.40 -13.92 14.21
CA ALA A 134 0.30 -12.97 14.22
C ALA A 134 -0.96 -13.59 14.83
N ALA A 135 -1.53 -12.93 15.84
CA ALA A 135 -2.81 -13.36 16.41
C ALA A 135 -4.00 -13.04 15.51
N GLU A 136 -3.95 -11.92 14.82
CA GLU A 136 -5.00 -11.41 13.92
C GLU A 136 -4.39 -10.66 12.73
N VAL A 137 -5.10 -10.63 11.60
CA VAL A 137 -4.76 -9.83 10.41
C VAL A 137 -6.01 -9.11 9.95
N GLU A 138 -5.99 -7.78 9.98
CA GLU A 138 -7.16 -6.97 9.66
C GLU A 138 -6.86 -5.80 8.73
N LEU A 139 -7.94 -5.28 8.09
CA LEU A 139 -7.92 -4.10 7.21
C LEU A 139 -8.59 -2.91 7.91
N PHE A 140 -7.83 -1.86 8.13
CA PHE A 140 -8.27 -0.61 8.73
C PHE A 140 -8.26 0.52 7.71
N THR A 141 -9.16 1.49 7.82
CA THR A 141 -8.91 2.80 7.22
C THR A 141 -7.71 3.44 7.89
N ILE A 142 -7.07 4.39 7.24
CA ILE A 142 -5.91 5.09 7.84
C ILE A 142 -6.31 5.78 9.15
N GLN A 143 -7.53 6.34 9.22
CA GLN A 143 -8.02 6.99 10.43
C GLN A 143 -8.21 5.99 11.58
N GLU A 144 -8.78 4.82 11.31
CA GLU A 144 -8.89 3.74 12.29
C GLU A 144 -7.50 3.28 12.74
N ALA A 145 -6.59 3.00 11.79
CA ALA A 145 -5.24 2.52 12.07
C ALA A 145 -4.47 3.45 13.02
N LEU A 146 -4.57 4.77 12.82
CA LEU A 146 -3.87 5.76 13.64
C LEU A 146 -4.49 5.97 15.04
N GLN A 147 -5.65 5.37 15.33
CA GLN A 147 -6.28 5.36 16.66
C GLN A 147 -5.95 4.08 17.46
N LEU A 148 -5.32 3.09 16.82
CA LEU A 148 -4.95 1.83 17.47
C LEU A 148 -3.70 2.01 18.36
N ASP A 149 -3.52 1.10 19.32
CA ASP A 149 -2.26 0.95 20.04
C ASP A 149 -1.25 0.26 19.11
N LEU A 150 -0.41 1.09 18.48
CA LEU A 150 0.56 0.66 17.49
C LEU A 150 1.91 0.33 18.15
N ALA A 151 2.53 -0.76 17.69
CA ALA A 151 3.86 -1.15 18.13
C ALA A 151 4.94 -0.20 17.62
N PHE A 152 6.01 -0.07 18.38
CA PHE A 152 7.23 0.68 18.00
C PHE A 152 6.91 2.12 17.54
N ASP A 153 7.50 2.53 16.42
CA ASP A 153 7.25 3.81 15.75
C ASP A 153 6.35 3.67 14.51
N HIS A 154 5.55 2.60 14.42
CA HIS A 154 4.68 2.33 13.27
C HIS A 154 3.66 3.43 13.01
N TYR A 155 3.25 4.19 14.02
CA TYR A 155 2.46 5.40 13.83
C TYR A 155 3.12 6.37 12.85
N THR A 156 4.42 6.62 13.03
CA THR A 156 5.20 7.51 12.14
C THR A 156 5.31 6.93 10.74
N ILE A 157 5.65 5.65 10.63
CA ILE A 157 5.79 4.96 9.34
C ILE A 157 4.47 4.99 8.55
N ILE A 158 3.33 4.74 9.19
CA ILE A 158 2.00 4.77 8.56
C ILE A 158 1.65 6.17 8.05
N ASN A 159 1.91 7.21 8.86
CA ASN A 159 1.70 8.59 8.43
C ASN A 159 2.51 8.95 7.19
N ASP A 160 3.80 8.60 7.19
CA ASP A 160 4.70 8.89 6.07
C ASP A 160 4.28 8.12 4.82
N ALA A 161 3.92 6.83 4.96
CA ALA A 161 3.39 6.01 3.87
C ALA A 161 2.11 6.62 3.27
N MET A 162 1.18 7.09 4.12
CA MET A 162 -0.05 7.72 3.66
C MET A 162 0.20 9.06 2.96
N ASN A 163 1.11 9.89 3.50
CA ASN A 163 1.48 11.16 2.87
C ASN A 163 2.12 10.92 1.49
N LEU A 164 2.96 9.90 1.37
CA LEU A 164 3.52 9.50 0.09
C LEU A 164 2.42 9.00 -0.86
N MET A 165 1.50 8.15 -0.41
CA MET A 165 0.39 7.64 -1.21
C MET A 165 -0.49 8.78 -1.74
N LYS A 166 -0.85 9.77 -0.90
CA LYS A 166 -1.57 10.98 -1.31
C LYS A 166 -0.86 11.74 -2.44
N LYS A 167 0.46 11.83 -2.35
CA LYS A 167 1.29 12.50 -3.36
C LYS A 167 1.34 11.68 -4.65
N GLU A 168 1.64 10.39 -4.56
CA GLU A 168 1.78 9.53 -5.74
C GLU A 168 0.47 9.34 -6.50
N MET A 169 -0.67 9.34 -5.84
CA MET A 169 -2.00 9.28 -6.48
C MET A 169 -2.24 10.41 -7.48
N VAL A 170 -1.61 11.59 -7.29
CA VAL A 170 -1.77 12.74 -8.18
C VAL A 170 -0.54 13.03 -9.05
N GLN A 171 0.61 12.51 -8.69
CA GLN A 171 1.87 12.75 -9.41
C GLN A 171 2.28 11.60 -10.31
N THR A 172 1.69 10.42 -10.12
CA THR A 172 2.03 9.21 -10.89
C THR A 172 0.78 8.49 -11.35
N THR A 173 0.97 7.50 -12.20
CA THR A 173 -0.10 6.57 -12.61
C THR A 173 -0.32 5.43 -11.62
N ILE A 174 0.08 5.58 -10.35
CA ILE A 174 -0.01 4.53 -9.33
C ILE A 174 -1.44 4.01 -9.12
N ALA A 175 -2.45 4.85 -9.38
CA ALA A 175 -3.86 4.48 -9.31
C ALA A 175 -4.20 3.23 -10.14
N GLN A 176 -3.44 2.95 -11.23
CA GLN A 176 -3.60 1.72 -12.03
C GLN A 176 -3.45 0.43 -11.21
N LYS A 177 -2.62 0.44 -10.15
CA LYS A 177 -2.38 -0.75 -9.32
C LYS A 177 -3.60 -1.13 -8.46
N PHE A 178 -4.56 -0.20 -8.28
CA PHE A 178 -5.82 -0.42 -7.57
C PHE A 178 -6.99 -0.70 -8.51
N LEU A 179 -6.81 -0.61 -9.81
CA LEU A 179 -7.84 -0.76 -10.82
C LEU A 179 -7.68 -2.07 -11.59
N PRO A 180 -8.75 -2.62 -12.15
CA PRO A 180 -8.63 -3.66 -13.17
C PRO A 180 -7.99 -3.07 -14.44
N ASP A 181 -7.46 -3.92 -15.31
CA ASP A 181 -6.82 -3.50 -16.58
C ASP A 181 -7.71 -2.58 -17.42
N GLU A 182 -9.02 -2.86 -17.43
CA GLU A 182 -10.03 -2.05 -18.10
C GLU A 182 -10.99 -1.43 -17.07
N PHE A 183 -11.04 -0.13 -17.01
CA PHE A 183 -11.82 0.62 -16.02
C PHE A 183 -12.62 1.78 -16.65
N THR A 184 -13.60 2.28 -15.91
CA THR A 184 -14.33 3.49 -16.26
C THR A 184 -13.69 4.71 -15.60
N LEU A 185 -13.89 5.91 -16.16
CA LEU A 185 -13.41 7.15 -15.51
C LEU A 185 -14.01 7.35 -14.11
N SER A 186 -15.23 6.87 -13.88
CA SER A 186 -15.84 6.92 -12.55
C SER A 186 -15.09 6.06 -11.52
N GLU A 187 -14.57 4.90 -11.93
CA GLU A 187 -13.75 4.07 -11.06
C GLU A 187 -12.40 4.74 -10.79
N LEU A 188 -11.74 5.28 -11.81
CA LEU A 188 -10.49 6.03 -11.63
C LEU A 188 -10.68 7.23 -10.67
N GLN A 189 -11.71 8.03 -10.88
CA GLN A 189 -12.01 9.18 -10.01
C GLN A 189 -12.18 8.75 -8.55
N ARG A 190 -12.96 7.70 -8.32
CA ARG A 190 -13.19 7.16 -6.97
C ARG A 190 -11.91 6.64 -6.32
N VAL A 191 -11.09 5.89 -7.06
CA VAL A 191 -9.76 5.44 -6.58
C VAL A 191 -8.91 6.63 -6.15
N LEU A 192 -8.79 7.67 -6.96
CA LEU A 192 -8.01 8.85 -6.62
C LEU A 192 -8.52 9.55 -5.35
N LEU A 193 -9.84 9.65 -5.19
CA LEU A 193 -10.48 10.29 -4.03
C LEU A 193 -10.40 9.47 -2.75
N THR A 194 -10.04 8.18 -2.79
CA THR A 194 -9.84 7.39 -1.56
C THR A 194 -8.62 7.85 -0.76
N ALA A 195 -7.60 8.36 -1.44
CA ALA A 195 -6.35 8.77 -0.80
C ALA A 195 -6.36 10.26 -0.45
N ARG A 196 -7.06 11.09 -1.24
CA ARG A 196 -7.04 12.54 -1.10
C ARG A 196 -8.36 13.16 -1.53
N ASP A 197 -8.94 13.98 -0.67
CA ASP A 197 -10.00 14.91 -1.09
C ASP A 197 -9.37 16.03 -1.93
N ASP A 198 -9.74 16.08 -3.21
CA ASP A 198 -9.21 17.04 -4.17
C ASP A 198 -10.36 17.66 -4.97
N ALA A 199 -10.54 18.97 -4.79
CA ALA A 199 -11.66 19.70 -5.38
C ALA A 199 -11.71 19.64 -6.93
N LYS A 200 -10.56 19.51 -7.60
CA LYS A 200 -10.50 19.39 -9.07
C LYS A 200 -10.86 17.99 -9.56
N ILE A 201 -10.50 16.98 -8.77
CA ILE A 201 -10.83 15.58 -9.08
C ILE A 201 -12.29 15.29 -8.70
N SER A 202 -12.80 15.83 -7.59
CA SER A 202 -14.18 15.62 -7.14
C SER A 202 -15.22 16.37 -7.99
N ALA A 203 -14.80 17.43 -8.68
CA ALA A 203 -15.68 18.16 -9.59
C ALA A 203 -15.91 17.35 -10.90
N ASP A 204 -17.02 16.63 -10.99
CA ASP A 204 -17.38 15.75 -12.11
C ASP A 204 -17.21 16.44 -13.47
N SER A 205 -17.74 17.64 -13.64
CA SER A 205 -17.66 18.39 -14.90
C SER A 205 -16.22 18.64 -15.34
N LEU A 206 -15.34 18.93 -14.40
CA LEU A 206 -13.93 19.18 -14.67
C LEU A 206 -13.17 17.87 -14.96
N PHE A 207 -13.37 16.87 -14.10
CA PHE A 207 -12.69 15.58 -14.22
C PHE A 207 -13.05 14.88 -15.54
N TYR A 208 -14.35 14.74 -15.85
CA TYR A 208 -14.80 14.07 -17.08
C TYR A 208 -14.52 14.85 -18.37
N ALA A 209 -14.26 16.17 -18.28
CA ALA A 209 -13.81 16.94 -19.44
C ALA A 209 -12.31 16.77 -19.73
N LYS A 210 -11.49 16.54 -18.69
CA LYS A 210 -10.02 16.48 -18.79
C LYS A 210 -9.48 15.06 -18.85
N ALA A 211 -9.92 14.14 -18.00
CA ALA A 211 -9.37 12.80 -17.89
C ALA A 211 -9.31 12.02 -19.22
N PRO A 212 -10.33 12.10 -20.12
CA PRO A 212 -10.26 11.43 -21.44
C PRO A 212 -9.16 11.91 -22.37
N LYS A 213 -8.55 13.06 -22.07
CA LYS A 213 -7.50 13.71 -22.88
C LYS A 213 -6.10 13.48 -22.32
N LEU A 214 -5.97 12.80 -21.18
CA LEU A 214 -4.69 12.53 -20.55
C LEU A 214 -3.89 11.55 -21.44
N PRO A 215 -2.61 11.84 -21.72
CA PRO A 215 -1.84 11.08 -22.71
C PRO A 215 -1.52 9.65 -22.28
N PHE A 216 -1.63 9.36 -20.98
CA PHE A 216 -1.41 8.03 -20.42
C PHE A 216 -2.71 7.21 -20.25
N LEU A 217 -3.85 7.72 -20.70
CA LEU A 217 -5.13 7.01 -20.76
C LEU A 217 -5.55 6.79 -22.21
N GLU A 218 -5.90 5.58 -22.53
CA GLU A 218 -6.46 5.27 -23.84
C GLU A 218 -7.84 4.60 -23.73
N LYS A 219 -8.70 4.85 -24.72
CA LYS A 219 -10.00 4.18 -24.85
C LYS A 219 -9.78 2.75 -25.28
N VAL A 220 -10.43 1.82 -24.60
CA VAL A 220 -10.45 0.43 -25.01
C VAL A 220 -11.40 0.26 -26.20
N LEU A 221 -10.92 -0.43 -27.23
CA LEU A 221 -11.71 -0.82 -28.42
C LEU A 221 -12.04 -2.31 -28.34
N ASP A 222 -13.18 -2.69 -28.90
CA ASP A 222 -13.56 -4.10 -29.11
C ASP A 222 -12.88 -4.68 -30.38
N GLU A 223 -13.14 -5.95 -30.66
CA GLU A 223 -12.60 -6.66 -31.81
C GLU A 223 -12.96 -6.04 -33.18
N LYS A 224 -14.01 -5.21 -33.20
CA LYS A 224 -14.48 -4.48 -34.40
C LYS A 224 -13.94 -3.07 -34.49
N GLY A 225 -13.02 -2.67 -33.59
CA GLY A 225 -12.48 -1.31 -33.50
C GLY A 225 -13.47 -0.28 -32.94
N MET A 226 -14.61 -0.71 -32.36
CA MET A 226 -15.57 0.17 -31.74
C MET A 226 -15.24 0.38 -30.27
N GLN A 227 -15.67 1.50 -29.69
CA GLN A 227 -15.44 1.82 -28.29
C GLN A 227 -16.09 0.79 -27.37
N LYS A 228 -15.28 0.04 -26.62
CA LYS A 228 -15.76 -0.97 -25.65
C LYS A 228 -16.41 -0.28 -24.47
N LYS A 229 -17.62 -0.70 -24.10
CA LYS A 229 -18.43 -0.12 -23.03
C LYS A 229 -18.90 -1.18 -22.05
N THR A 230 -19.18 -0.74 -20.82
CA THR A 230 -19.70 -1.60 -19.75
C THR A 230 -20.91 -0.97 -19.06
N LYS A 231 -21.79 -1.83 -18.51
CA LYS A 231 -22.91 -1.44 -17.64
C LYS A 231 -22.71 -1.92 -16.19
N ARG A 232 -21.47 -2.28 -15.78
CA ARG A 232 -21.24 -2.88 -14.47
C ARG A 232 -21.63 -1.99 -13.29
N ASN A 233 -21.49 -0.66 -13.45
CA ASN A 233 -21.74 0.33 -12.41
C ASN A 233 -22.74 1.41 -12.80
N SER A 234 -23.51 1.21 -13.89
CA SER A 234 -24.48 2.21 -14.38
C SER A 234 -25.46 1.56 -15.33
N TYR A 235 -26.72 2.04 -15.36
CA TYR A 235 -27.69 1.66 -16.40
C TYR A 235 -27.29 2.17 -17.79
N ARG A 236 -26.61 3.31 -17.87
CA ARG A 236 -26.06 3.83 -19.14
C ARG A 236 -24.68 3.20 -19.40
N PRO A 237 -24.40 2.77 -20.64
CA PRO A 237 -23.09 2.23 -20.99
C PRO A 237 -22.00 3.27 -20.80
N SER A 238 -20.97 2.92 -20.02
CA SER A 238 -19.78 3.74 -19.77
C SER A 238 -18.61 3.23 -20.59
N GLN A 239 -17.84 4.14 -21.22
CA GLN A 239 -16.60 3.84 -21.95
C GLN A 239 -15.56 3.22 -21.03
N LEU A 240 -14.88 2.17 -21.50
CA LEU A 240 -13.72 1.60 -20.85
C LEU A 240 -12.43 2.26 -21.31
N TYR A 241 -11.54 2.45 -20.35
CA TYR A 241 -10.19 3.00 -20.50
C TYR A 241 -9.17 2.05 -19.92
N ARG A 242 -7.92 2.19 -20.34
CA ARG A 242 -6.76 1.55 -19.71
C ARG A 242 -5.59 2.54 -19.66
N PHE A 243 -4.66 2.29 -18.76
CA PHE A 243 -3.38 2.99 -18.77
C PHE A 243 -2.49 2.41 -19.89
N ASN A 244 -1.83 3.29 -20.64
CA ASN A 244 -0.91 2.92 -21.71
C ASN A 244 0.56 3.22 -21.40
N ALA A 245 0.83 3.95 -20.30
CA ALA A 245 2.18 4.28 -19.86
C ALA A 245 2.22 4.49 -18.35
N GLU A 246 3.36 4.26 -17.74
CA GLU A 246 3.69 4.74 -16.40
C GLU A 246 4.27 6.14 -16.50
N VAL A 247 3.71 7.07 -15.74
CA VAL A 247 4.08 8.50 -15.78
C VAL A 247 4.33 9.00 -14.38
N VAL A 248 5.34 9.88 -14.26
CA VAL A 248 5.64 10.64 -13.04
C VAL A 248 5.79 12.10 -13.41
N MET A 249 4.98 12.97 -12.80
CA MET A 249 4.97 14.43 -13.03
C MET A 249 4.61 15.14 -11.73
N ASP A 250 4.75 16.47 -11.69
CA ASP A 250 4.34 17.27 -10.52
C ASP A 250 2.83 17.18 -10.26
N SER A 251 2.03 17.10 -11.32
CA SER A 251 0.62 16.72 -11.27
C SER A 251 0.19 16.19 -12.64
N ILE A 252 -0.42 15.00 -12.69
CA ILE A 252 -0.85 14.36 -13.94
C ILE A 252 -2.33 14.53 -14.24
N TYR A 253 -3.13 15.03 -13.30
CA TYR A 253 -4.59 15.17 -13.42
C TYR A 253 -5.06 16.64 -13.55
N TYR A 254 -4.14 17.60 -13.66
CA TYR A 254 -4.45 19.04 -13.68
C TYR A 254 -4.07 19.72 -14.99
#